data_87be1e1b7a071dddaf991f596a9356f1
#
_entry.id   87be1e1b7a071dddaf991f596a9356f1
#
_cell.length_a   1.000
_cell.length_b   1.000
_cell.length_c   1.000
_cell.angle_alpha   90.00
_cell.angle_beta   90.00
_cell.angle_gamma   90.00
#
_symmetry.space_group_name_H-M   'P 1'
#
loop_
_entity.id
_entity.type
_entity.pdbx_description
1 polymer ?
#
loop_
_entity_poly.entity_id
_entity_poly.type
_entity_poly.pdbx_seq_one_letter_code
_entity_poly.pdbx_strand_id
1 'polypeptide(L)'
;FKINTLEVAVDGEVVQEVGGYSSAEILQALGVHAEENIFSFDPAEKAAALEKQFPLLENIRVERDYPNTVVVRTNAATAVYAMQTSSGWLSLSAGLKILDKDSAQPDLIILCGGEPVSTTPGTQLEFETGPSGASSGSAASDSAASSEAGPPTDKRLESLNTLLTALDSSELGADVTRIEFEDPEQMAFLYQGRISVLLG
;
A
#
# COMPACT_ATOMS: atom_id res chain seq x y z
N PHE A 1 -8.83 11.77 31.15
CA PHE A 1 -8.96 12.60 29.94
C PHE A 1 -10.05 12.01 29.05
N LYS A 2 -11.17 12.71 28.93
CA LYS A 2 -12.29 12.32 28.08
C LYS A 2 -12.18 13.01 26.71
N ILE A 3 -12.60 12.31 25.67
CA ILE A 3 -12.63 12.83 24.30
C ILE A 3 -13.81 13.78 24.17
N ASN A 4 -13.55 15.01 23.74
CA ASN A 4 -14.59 15.98 23.44
C ASN A 4 -14.75 16.23 21.93
N THR A 5 -13.66 16.07 21.17
CA THR A 5 -13.61 16.41 19.76
C THR A 5 -13.01 15.27 18.96
N LEU A 6 -13.64 14.96 17.83
CA LEU A 6 -13.17 14.00 16.84
C LEU A 6 -13.08 14.73 15.50
N GLU A 7 -11.92 14.67 14.85
CA GLU A 7 -11.65 15.39 13.60
C GLU A 7 -10.97 14.50 12.58
N VAL A 8 -11.21 14.79 11.30
CA VAL A 8 -10.47 14.22 10.18
C VAL A 8 -9.66 15.33 9.52
N ALA A 9 -8.37 15.13 9.36
CA ALA A 9 -7.46 16.11 8.80
C ALA A 9 -6.68 15.56 7.59
N VAL A 10 -6.49 16.41 6.59
CA VAL A 10 -5.63 16.18 5.43
C VAL A 10 -4.60 17.29 5.37
N ASP A 11 -3.32 16.94 5.32
CA ASP A 11 -2.19 17.88 5.29
C ASP A 11 -2.21 18.95 6.41
N GLY A 12 -2.75 18.57 7.57
CA GLY A 12 -2.84 19.44 8.73
C GLY A 12 -4.10 20.32 8.79
N GLU A 13 -4.99 20.22 7.82
CA GLU A 13 -6.26 20.94 7.77
C GLU A 13 -7.44 20.01 8.05
N VAL A 14 -8.37 20.44 8.89
CA VAL A 14 -9.60 19.69 9.18
C VAL A 14 -10.50 19.75 7.95
N VAL A 15 -10.95 18.57 7.49
CA VAL A 15 -11.78 18.43 6.30
C VAL A 15 -13.11 17.75 6.62
N GLN A 16 -14.12 18.01 5.81
CA GLN A 16 -15.42 17.36 5.92
C GLN A 16 -15.55 16.12 5.04
N GLU A 17 -14.70 16.00 4.05
CA GLU A 17 -14.68 14.89 3.10
C GLU A 17 -13.27 14.64 2.59
N VAL A 18 -12.90 13.38 2.40
CA VAL A 18 -11.62 12.94 1.81
C VAL A 18 -11.80 11.63 1.07
N GLY A 19 -11.27 11.56 -0.15
CA GLY A 19 -11.32 10.34 -0.98
C GLY A 19 -12.74 9.87 -1.35
N GLY A 20 -13.73 10.76 -1.33
CA GLY A 20 -15.13 10.43 -1.57
C GLY A 20 -15.89 9.94 -0.34
N TYR A 21 -15.25 9.91 0.82
CA TYR A 21 -15.85 9.55 2.10
C TYR A 21 -16.07 10.79 2.96
N SER A 22 -17.20 10.88 3.63
CA SER A 22 -17.43 11.96 4.58
C SER A 22 -16.64 11.76 5.87
N SER A 23 -16.27 12.83 6.53
CA SER A 23 -15.59 12.77 7.83
C SER A 23 -16.42 12.01 8.87
N ALA A 24 -17.74 12.16 8.83
CA ALA A 24 -18.66 11.45 9.71
C ALA A 24 -18.60 9.92 9.51
N GLU A 25 -18.52 9.44 8.28
CA GLU A 25 -18.36 8.01 7.96
C GLU A 25 -17.05 7.47 8.50
N ILE A 26 -15.95 8.18 8.33
CA ILE A 26 -14.63 7.80 8.81
C ILE A 26 -14.62 7.74 10.34
N LEU A 27 -15.16 8.75 11.01
CA LEU A 27 -15.22 8.80 12.47
C LEU A 27 -16.17 7.75 13.05
N GLN A 28 -17.27 7.45 12.37
CA GLN A 28 -18.16 6.36 12.77
C GLN A 28 -17.46 4.99 12.66
N ALA A 29 -16.72 4.76 11.61
CA ALA A 29 -15.95 3.54 11.40
C ALA A 29 -14.79 3.41 12.40
N LEU A 30 -14.22 4.52 12.86
CA LEU A 30 -13.23 4.55 13.92
C LEU A 30 -13.73 3.90 15.22
N GLY A 31 -15.04 4.03 15.50
CA GLY A 31 -15.67 3.40 16.65
C GLY A 31 -15.26 4.01 18.00
N VAL A 32 -14.72 5.23 17.97
CA VAL A 32 -14.37 6.01 19.16
C VAL A 32 -15.41 7.11 19.33
N HIS A 33 -15.89 7.29 20.55
CA HIS A 33 -16.99 8.21 20.83
C HIS A 33 -16.53 9.34 21.76
N ALA A 34 -17.25 10.46 21.69
CA ALA A 34 -17.11 11.52 22.70
C ALA A 34 -17.42 10.97 24.09
N GLU A 35 -16.82 11.54 25.11
CA GLU A 35 -16.91 11.13 26.52
C GLU A 35 -16.15 9.84 26.88
N GLU A 36 -15.62 9.08 25.91
CA GLU A 36 -14.72 7.96 26.19
C GLU A 36 -13.35 8.44 26.68
N ASN A 37 -12.63 7.54 27.34
CA ASN A 37 -11.28 7.84 27.77
C ASN A 37 -10.34 7.84 26.56
N ILE A 38 -9.59 8.91 26.37
CA ILE A 38 -8.64 9.05 25.25
C ILE A 38 -7.57 7.93 25.21
N PHE A 39 -7.39 7.20 26.29
CA PHE A 39 -6.46 6.06 26.37
C PHE A 39 -7.14 4.70 26.24
N SER A 40 -8.46 4.65 26.00
CA SER A 40 -9.20 3.38 25.97
C SER A 40 -8.98 2.56 24.69
N PHE A 41 -8.36 3.11 23.67
CA PHE A 41 -8.15 2.46 22.39
C PHE A 41 -6.69 2.53 21.93
N ASP A 42 -6.30 1.61 21.06
CA ASP A 42 -5.00 1.63 20.37
C ASP A 42 -5.11 2.39 19.05
N PRO A 43 -4.41 3.53 18.88
CA PRO A 43 -4.44 4.29 17.62
C PRO A 43 -3.96 3.50 16.42
N ALA A 44 -2.95 2.66 16.58
CA ALA A 44 -2.39 1.86 15.48
C ALA A 44 -3.39 0.80 14.99
N GLU A 45 -4.07 0.13 15.91
CA GLU A 45 -5.14 -0.83 15.58
C GLU A 45 -6.29 -0.15 14.83
N LYS A 46 -6.71 1.00 15.32
CA LYS A 46 -7.78 1.78 14.67
C LYS A 46 -7.38 2.26 13.27
N ALA A 47 -6.18 2.73 13.09
CA ALA A 47 -5.66 3.14 11.79
C ALA A 47 -5.64 1.96 10.79
N ALA A 48 -5.17 0.78 11.21
CA ALA A 48 -5.15 -0.41 10.38
C ALA A 48 -6.56 -0.86 9.97
N ALA A 49 -7.53 -0.78 10.88
CA ALA A 49 -8.93 -1.10 10.58
C ALA A 49 -9.53 -0.14 9.55
N LEU A 50 -9.24 1.16 9.67
CA LEU A 50 -9.70 2.17 8.73
C LEU A 50 -9.09 1.98 7.33
N GLU A 51 -7.83 1.61 7.22
CA GLU A 51 -7.19 1.35 5.93
C GLU A 51 -7.84 0.20 5.16
N LYS A 52 -8.30 -0.83 5.85
CA LYS A 52 -9.03 -1.95 5.25
C LYS A 52 -10.44 -1.56 4.84
N GLN A 53 -11.10 -0.72 5.61
CA GLN A 53 -12.48 -0.32 5.39
C GLN A 53 -12.61 0.76 4.31
N PHE A 54 -11.61 1.64 4.19
CA PHE A 54 -11.58 2.74 3.22
C PHE A 54 -10.43 2.57 2.22
N PRO A 55 -10.62 1.81 1.15
CA PRO A 55 -9.55 1.53 0.18
C PRO A 55 -9.02 2.77 -0.53
N LEU A 56 -9.81 3.82 -0.67
CA LEU A 56 -9.43 5.07 -1.32
C LEU A 56 -8.72 6.07 -0.39
N LEU A 57 -8.36 5.65 0.83
CA LEU A 57 -7.57 6.44 1.76
C LEU A 57 -6.19 5.82 1.98
N GLU A 58 -5.17 6.66 2.08
CA GLU A 58 -3.78 6.26 2.35
C GLU A 58 -3.21 7.00 3.56
N ASN A 59 -2.15 6.42 4.14
CA ASN A 59 -1.41 7.01 5.26
C ASN A 59 -2.30 7.36 6.44
N ILE A 60 -3.25 6.50 6.75
CA ILE A 60 -4.16 6.73 7.87
C ILE A 60 -3.39 6.66 9.18
N ARG A 61 -3.48 7.73 9.97
CA ARG A 61 -2.94 7.83 11.32
C ARG A 61 -3.99 8.33 12.26
N VAL A 62 -4.13 7.69 13.40
CA VAL A 62 -4.98 8.15 14.49
C VAL A 62 -4.08 8.74 15.56
N GLU A 63 -4.24 10.02 15.82
CA GLU A 63 -3.43 10.77 16.78
C GLU A 63 -4.30 11.28 17.93
N ARG A 64 -3.69 11.35 19.09
CA ARG A 64 -4.31 11.96 20.28
C ARG A 64 -3.76 13.36 20.42
N ASP A 65 -4.60 14.35 20.25
CA ASP A 65 -4.25 15.76 20.48
C ASP A 65 -4.80 16.19 21.84
N TYR A 66 -3.90 16.29 22.77
CA TYR A 66 -4.24 16.57 24.17
C TYR A 66 -4.77 18.00 24.34
N PRO A 67 -5.71 18.19 25.27
CA PRO A 67 -6.13 17.24 26.31
C PRO A 67 -7.29 16.31 25.94
N ASN A 68 -8.02 16.55 24.86
CA ASN A 68 -9.33 15.92 24.66
C ASN A 68 -9.75 15.75 23.20
N THR A 69 -8.84 15.83 22.26
CA THR A 69 -9.12 15.68 20.81
C THR A 69 -8.49 14.42 20.26
N VAL A 70 -9.20 13.75 19.36
CA VAL A 70 -8.66 12.67 18.53
C VAL A 70 -8.73 13.10 17.07
N VAL A 71 -7.61 13.04 16.38
CA VAL A 71 -7.47 13.45 14.98
C VAL A 71 -7.14 12.23 14.13
N VAL A 72 -7.93 12.00 13.08
CA VAL A 72 -7.62 11.02 12.04
C VAL A 72 -6.95 11.75 10.88
N ARG A 73 -5.66 11.55 10.72
CA ARG A 73 -4.91 12.11 9.59
C ARG A 73 -4.87 11.09 8.46
N THR A 74 -5.22 11.52 7.27
CA THR A 74 -5.25 10.67 6.09
C THR A 74 -5.10 11.48 4.82
N ASN A 75 -4.79 10.80 3.72
CA ASN A 75 -4.77 11.38 2.38
C ASN A 75 -5.66 10.57 1.46
N ALA A 76 -6.19 11.21 0.43
CA ALA A 76 -6.88 10.51 -0.64
C ALA A 76 -5.88 9.70 -1.47
N ALA A 77 -6.16 8.42 -1.66
CA ALA A 77 -5.39 7.56 -2.55
C ALA A 77 -5.79 7.80 -4.01
N THR A 78 -4.80 7.94 -4.88
CA THR A 78 -5.01 8.10 -6.32
C THR A 78 -4.40 6.92 -7.06
N ALA A 79 -5.13 6.34 -8.01
CA ALA A 79 -4.64 5.28 -8.87
C ALA A 79 -3.51 5.80 -9.78
N VAL A 80 -2.37 5.14 -9.75
CA VAL A 80 -1.18 5.47 -10.55
C VAL A 80 -0.77 4.29 -11.41
N TYR A 81 -0.92 3.06 -10.90
CA TYR A 81 -0.50 1.83 -11.55
C TYR A 81 -1.68 0.91 -11.80
N ALA A 82 -1.56 0.10 -12.83
CA ALA A 82 -2.46 -1.02 -13.12
C ALA A 82 -1.67 -2.32 -13.22
N MET A 83 -2.22 -3.39 -12.69
CA MET A 83 -1.61 -4.71 -12.75
C MET A 83 -2.61 -5.73 -13.29
N GLN A 84 -2.20 -6.50 -14.29
CA GLN A 84 -2.99 -7.59 -14.81
C GLN A 84 -2.86 -8.82 -13.91
N THR A 85 -4.01 -9.40 -13.56
CA THR A 85 -4.08 -10.65 -12.81
C THR A 85 -4.97 -11.66 -13.54
N SER A 86 -4.96 -12.90 -13.10
CA SER A 86 -5.87 -13.95 -13.65
C SER A 86 -7.35 -13.60 -13.49
N SER A 87 -7.69 -12.74 -12.53
CA SER A 87 -9.06 -12.34 -12.23
C SER A 87 -9.45 -10.95 -12.76
N GLY A 88 -8.55 -10.26 -13.46
CA GLY A 88 -8.78 -8.95 -14.07
C GLY A 88 -7.65 -7.96 -13.80
N TRP A 89 -7.95 -6.68 -13.91
CA TRP A 89 -7.00 -5.59 -13.69
C TRP A 89 -7.17 -5.00 -12.30
N LEU A 90 -6.05 -4.76 -11.62
CA LEU A 90 -6.01 -4.03 -10.36
C LEU A 90 -5.56 -2.60 -10.61
N SER A 91 -6.22 -1.65 -9.97
CA SER A 91 -5.75 -0.27 -9.86
C SER A 91 -5.01 -0.11 -8.54
N LEU A 92 -3.81 0.42 -8.60
CA LEU A 92 -2.90 0.56 -7.47
C LEU A 92 -2.54 2.02 -7.23
N SER A 93 -2.39 2.41 -5.98
CA SER A 93 -1.87 3.71 -5.60
C SER A 93 -0.35 3.79 -5.77
N ALA A 94 0.21 4.98 -5.61
CA ALA A 94 1.67 5.18 -5.62
C ALA A 94 2.39 4.32 -4.55
N GLY A 95 1.74 4.04 -3.43
CA GLY A 95 2.23 3.13 -2.39
C GLY A 95 1.90 1.65 -2.62
N LEU A 96 1.42 1.28 -3.80
CA LEU A 96 1.04 -0.10 -4.17
C LEU A 96 -0.11 -0.68 -3.33
N LYS A 97 -1.00 0.16 -2.86
CA LYS A 97 -2.26 -0.26 -2.25
C LYS A 97 -3.28 -0.56 -3.34
N ILE A 98 -3.99 -1.68 -3.23
CA ILE A 98 -5.04 -2.06 -4.16
C ILE A 98 -6.26 -1.16 -3.91
N LEU A 99 -6.63 -0.36 -4.90
CA LEU A 99 -7.74 0.58 -4.80
C LEU A 99 -9.03 0.02 -5.38
N ASP A 100 -8.92 -0.66 -6.51
CA ASP A 100 -10.06 -1.21 -7.24
C ASP A 100 -9.65 -2.40 -8.09
N LYS A 101 -10.64 -3.15 -8.53
CA LYS A 101 -10.50 -4.28 -9.43
C LYS A 101 -11.48 -4.12 -10.58
N ASP A 102 -10.96 -4.12 -11.80
CA ASP A 102 -11.74 -3.95 -13.02
C ASP A 102 -11.51 -5.11 -14.00
N SER A 103 -12.46 -5.35 -14.87
CA SER A 103 -12.34 -6.31 -15.97
C SER A 103 -11.64 -5.72 -17.20
N ALA A 104 -11.54 -4.39 -17.29
CA ALA A 104 -10.90 -3.66 -18.38
C ALA A 104 -9.57 -3.05 -17.94
N GLN A 105 -8.63 -2.93 -18.87
CA GLN A 105 -7.35 -2.28 -18.64
C GLN A 105 -7.54 -0.78 -18.35
N PRO A 106 -7.16 -0.29 -17.16
CA PRO A 106 -7.13 1.14 -16.86
C PRO A 106 -6.04 1.87 -17.65
N ASP A 107 -6.24 3.17 -17.89
CA ASP A 107 -5.21 4.04 -18.49
C ASP A 107 -4.22 4.54 -17.44
N LEU A 108 -3.39 3.62 -16.97
CA LEU A 108 -2.40 3.82 -15.91
C LEU A 108 -1.06 3.19 -16.33
N ILE A 109 -0.02 3.41 -15.54
CA ILE A 109 1.28 2.75 -15.74
C ILE A 109 1.11 1.25 -15.47
N ILE A 110 1.45 0.41 -16.43
CA ILE A 110 1.28 -1.03 -16.33
C ILE A 110 2.43 -1.65 -15.54
N LEU A 111 2.09 -2.42 -14.51
CA LEU A 111 3.03 -3.25 -13.76
C LEU A 111 2.90 -4.71 -14.19
N CYS A 112 4.01 -5.34 -14.51
CA CYS A 112 4.09 -6.75 -14.86
C CYS A 112 5.04 -7.46 -13.91
N GLY A 113 4.52 -8.28 -13.01
CA GLY A 113 5.34 -8.92 -11.98
C GLY A 113 4.80 -10.21 -11.39
N GLY A 114 3.85 -10.84 -12.05
CA GLY A 114 3.23 -12.09 -11.59
C GLY A 114 1.92 -11.90 -10.86
N GLU A 115 1.45 -12.96 -10.22
CA GLU A 115 0.16 -12.96 -9.51
C GLU A 115 0.32 -12.52 -8.05
N PRO A 116 -0.47 -11.55 -7.59
CA PRO A 116 -0.48 -11.17 -6.17
C PRO A 116 -1.19 -12.21 -5.30
N VAL A 117 -0.84 -12.24 -4.02
CA VAL A 117 -1.48 -13.11 -3.03
C VAL A 117 -2.95 -12.77 -2.83
N SER A 118 -3.28 -11.49 -2.87
CA SER A 118 -4.64 -10.98 -2.71
C SER A 118 -4.96 -9.93 -3.76
N THR A 119 -6.20 -9.92 -4.23
CA THR A 119 -6.73 -8.91 -5.16
C THR A 119 -7.83 -8.07 -4.52
N THR A 120 -7.96 -8.12 -3.21
CA THR A 120 -9.01 -7.41 -2.46
C THR A 120 -8.68 -5.92 -2.36
N PRO A 121 -9.57 -5.02 -2.79
CA PRO A 121 -9.39 -3.58 -2.59
C PRO A 121 -9.22 -3.23 -1.10
N GLY A 122 -8.32 -2.32 -0.80
CA GLY A 122 -7.97 -1.91 0.55
C GLY A 122 -6.78 -2.66 1.15
N THR A 123 -6.28 -3.69 0.51
CA THR A 123 -5.09 -4.44 0.94
C THR A 123 -3.84 -3.93 0.23
N GLN A 124 -2.68 -4.12 0.86
CA GLN A 124 -1.39 -3.85 0.24
C GLN A 124 -1.08 -4.93 -0.80
N LEU A 125 -0.45 -4.55 -1.90
CA LEU A 125 0.04 -5.49 -2.91
C LEU A 125 1.12 -6.38 -2.29
N GLU A 126 0.91 -7.69 -2.33
CA GLU A 126 1.85 -8.70 -1.84
C GLU A 126 1.94 -9.84 -2.85
N PHE A 127 3.13 -10.41 -2.98
CA PHE A 127 3.38 -11.61 -3.76
C PHE A 127 3.68 -12.79 -2.84
N GLU A 128 3.28 -13.98 -3.27
CA GLU A 128 3.60 -15.20 -2.55
C GLU A 128 5.12 -15.42 -2.62
N THR A 129 5.77 -15.49 -1.46
CA THR A 129 7.16 -15.93 -1.34
C THR A 129 7.22 -17.44 -1.49
N GLY A 130 6.94 -17.91 -2.70
CA GLY A 130 7.14 -19.32 -3.05
C GLY A 130 8.62 -19.62 -3.19
N PRO A 131 9.07 -20.85 -2.82
CA PRO A 131 10.43 -21.27 -3.11
C PRO A 131 10.59 -21.33 -4.63
N SER A 132 11.31 -20.39 -5.18
CA SER A 132 11.74 -20.44 -6.57
C SER A 132 12.66 -21.64 -6.74
N GLY A 133 12.20 -22.65 -7.44
CA GLY A 133 13.02 -23.73 -7.94
C GLY A 133 13.38 -24.81 -6.91
N ALA A 134 12.56 -25.85 -6.86
CA ALA A 134 13.01 -27.13 -6.35
C ALA A 134 14.18 -27.64 -7.18
N SER A 135 15.41 -27.43 -6.69
CA SER A 135 16.53 -28.28 -7.02
C SER A 135 16.79 -29.16 -5.81
N SER A 136 16.52 -30.42 -5.99
CA SER A 136 16.78 -31.50 -5.07
C SER A 136 18.22 -31.51 -4.58
N GLY A 137 18.44 -31.54 -3.29
CA GLY A 137 19.76 -31.71 -2.70
C GLY A 137 19.69 -31.85 -1.19
N SER A 138 19.59 -33.08 -0.78
CA SER A 138 19.75 -33.72 0.52
C SER A 138 20.65 -33.05 1.56
N ALA A 139 20.15 -33.11 2.80
CA ALA A 139 20.83 -33.48 4.06
C ALA A 139 21.47 -32.37 4.92
N ALA A 140 20.87 -32.26 6.06
CA ALA A 140 21.42 -32.38 7.41
C ALA A 140 22.10 -31.17 8.08
N SER A 141 21.50 -30.86 9.20
CA SER A 141 22.16 -30.65 10.50
C SER A 141 22.61 -29.27 10.92
N ASP A 142 21.81 -28.76 11.84
CA ASP A 142 22.19 -28.24 13.16
C ASP A 142 22.79 -26.83 13.29
N SER A 143 22.13 -26.18 14.16
CA SER A 143 22.66 -25.18 15.09
C SER A 143 22.02 -23.78 15.06
N ALA A 144 21.36 -23.54 16.15
CA ALA A 144 20.71 -22.32 16.61
C ALA A 144 21.57 -21.05 16.43
N ALA A 145 20.95 -20.02 15.87
CA ALA A 145 21.21 -18.64 16.26
C ALA A 145 19.94 -17.83 16.00
N SER A 146 19.32 -17.43 17.07
CA SER A 146 18.24 -16.47 17.10
C SER A 146 18.70 -15.14 16.52
N SER A 147 18.21 -14.79 15.36
CA SER A 147 18.11 -13.41 14.93
C SER A 147 16.67 -13.20 14.46
N GLU A 148 16.04 -12.21 15.05
CA GLU A 148 14.71 -11.75 14.69
C GLU A 148 14.71 -11.38 13.20
N ALA A 149 14.40 -12.35 12.37
CA ALA A 149 14.08 -12.10 10.98
C ALA A 149 12.62 -11.60 10.97
N GLY A 150 12.42 -10.36 10.65
CA GLY A 150 11.11 -9.86 10.24
C GLY A 150 10.52 -10.77 9.15
N PRO A 151 9.22 -10.70 8.89
CA PRO A 151 8.58 -11.53 7.88
C PRO A 151 9.36 -11.42 6.56
N PRO A 152 9.55 -12.52 5.82
CA PRO A 152 10.30 -12.51 4.58
C PRO A 152 9.67 -11.52 3.60
N THR A 153 10.32 -10.40 3.43
CA THR A 153 9.89 -9.38 2.47
C THR A 153 10.19 -9.89 1.08
N ASP A 154 9.19 -9.91 0.22
CA ASP A 154 9.38 -10.31 -1.17
C ASP A 154 10.36 -9.34 -1.84
N LYS A 155 11.47 -9.87 -2.34
CA LYS A 155 12.50 -9.07 -3.02
C LYS A 155 11.99 -8.33 -4.24
N ARG A 156 10.92 -8.83 -4.89
CA ARG A 156 10.28 -8.15 -6.02
C ARG A 156 9.69 -6.81 -5.62
N LEU A 157 8.97 -6.78 -4.49
CA LEU A 157 8.38 -5.53 -3.97
C LEU A 157 9.46 -4.54 -3.53
N GLU A 158 10.51 -5.02 -2.89
CA GLU A 158 11.64 -4.18 -2.48
C GLU A 158 12.35 -3.57 -3.68
N SER A 159 12.65 -4.38 -4.69
CA SER A 159 13.24 -3.91 -5.95
C SER A 159 12.31 -2.96 -6.72
N LEU A 160 11.02 -3.27 -6.76
CA LEU A 160 10.01 -2.40 -7.38
C LEU A 160 9.92 -1.06 -6.65
N ASN A 161 9.86 -1.04 -5.33
CA ASN A 161 9.83 0.20 -4.55
C ASN A 161 11.08 1.04 -4.76
N THR A 162 12.25 0.41 -4.86
CA THR A 162 13.51 1.09 -5.16
C THR A 162 13.48 1.72 -6.55
N LEU A 163 12.99 0.98 -7.56
CA LEU A 163 12.84 1.50 -8.92
C LEU A 163 11.83 2.64 -8.99
N LEU A 164 10.67 2.50 -8.36
CA LEU A 164 9.64 3.54 -8.34
C LEU A 164 10.13 4.81 -7.66
N THR A 165 10.89 4.69 -6.58
CA THR A 165 11.51 5.83 -5.90
C THR A 165 12.55 6.51 -6.78
N ALA A 166 13.36 5.74 -7.50
CA ALA A 166 14.34 6.25 -8.43
C ALA A 166 13.69 6.97 -9.62
N LEU A 167 12.60 6.43 -10.16
CA LEU A 167 11.84 7.05 -11.24
C LEU A 167 11.11 8.31 -10.80
N ASP A 168 10.57 8.33 -9.59
CA ASP A 168 9.91 9.51 -9.02
C ASP A 168 10.91 10.66 -8.78
N SER A 169 12.14 10.32 -8.41
CA SER A 169 13.25 11.27 -8.24
C SER A 169 13.84 11.78 -9.57
N SER A 170 13.52 11.14 -10.68
CA SER A 170 14.00 11.48 -12.01
C SER A 170 12.85 12.07 -12.85
N GLU A 171 13.19 12.92 -13.82
CA GLU A 171 12.22 13.45 -14.78
C GLU A 171 11.66 12.38 -15.73
N LEU A 172 12.23 11.17 -15.72
CA LEU A 172 11.82 10.06 -16.58
C LEU A 172 10.53 9.38 -16.12
N GLY A 173 10.19 9.47 -14.83
CA GLY A 173 9.04 8.77 -14.26
C GLY A 173 7.69 9.14 -14.87
N ALA A 174 7.54 10.37 -15.37
CA ALA A 174 6.31 10.85 -16.01
C ALA A 174 6.03 10.17 -17.37
N ASP A 175 7.06 9.72 -18.06
CA ASP A 175 6.96 9.14 -19.40
C ASP A 175 7.05 7.60 -19.43
N VAL A 176 7.17 6.97 -18.26
CA VAL A 176 7.17 5.51 -18.13
C VAL A 176 5.73 5.00 -18.26
N THR A 177 5.50 4.07 -19.18
CA THR A 177 4.18 3.51 -19.45
C THR A 177 4.02 2.09 -18.94
N ARG A 178 5.12 1.35 -18.77
CA ARG A 178 5.13 -0.04 -18.32
C ARG A 178 6.38 -0.35 -17.52
N ILE A 179 6.22 -1.15 -16.47
CA ILE A 179 7.31 -1.64 -15.63
C ILE A 179 7.19 -3.15 -15.53
N GLU A 180 8.28 -3.86 -15.82
CA GLU A 180 8.39 -5.31 -15.68
C GLU A 180 9.34 -5.62 -14.53
N PHE A 181 8.86 -6.35 -13.53
CA PHE A 181 9.62 -6.73 -12.33
C PHE A 181 9.40 -8.19 -11.91
N GLU A 182 8.96 -9.03 -12.85
CA GLU A 182 8.75 -10.46 -12.61
C GLU A 182 10.03 -11.16 -12.17
N ASP A 183 11.16 -10.76 -12.75
CA ASP A 183 12.48 -11.21 -12.33
C ASP A 183 13.21 -10.06 -11.60
N PRO A 184 13.54 -10.21 -10.30
CA PRO A 184 14.23 -9.16 -9.55
C PRO A 184 15.66 -8.89 -10.03
N GLU A 185 16.25 -9.82 -10.78
CA GLU A 185 17.58 -9.66 -11.38
C GLU A 185 17.55 -9.03 -12.78
N GLN A 186 16.38 -8.99 -13.40
CA GLN A 186 16.16 -8.41 -14.74
C GLN A 186 14.92 -7.55 -14.77
N MET A 187 15.01 -6.39 -14.16
CA MET A 187 13.95 -5.41 -14.24
C MET A 187 14.05 -4.59 -15.52
N ALA A 188 12.92 -4.25 -16.09
CA ALA A 188 12.85 -3.41 -17.28
C ALA A 188 11.70 -2.40 -17.16
N PHE A 189 11.84 -1.27 -17.82
CA PHE A 189 10.72 -0.35 -17.99
C PHE A 189 10.63 0.15 -19.43
N LEU A 190 9.43 0.49 -19.84
CA LEU A 190 9.15 1.05 -21.16
C LEU A 190 8.95 2.56 -21.05
N TYR A 191 9.82 3.29 -21.72
CA TYR A 191 9.80 4.74 -21.75
C TYR A 191 9.10 5.24 -23.02
N GLN A 192 8.11 6.11 -22.86
CA GLN A 192 7.28 6.66 -23.96
C GLN A 192 6.67 5.60 -24.88
N GLY A 193 6.46 4.39 -24.41
CA GLY A 193 5.95 3.28 -25.20
C GLY A 193 6.86 2.80 -26.34
N ARG A 194 8.12 3.25 -26.39
CA ARG A 194 9.06 2.98 -27.51
C ARG A 194 10.41 2.42 -27.08
N ILE A 195 10.93 2.86 -25.92
CA ILE A 195 12.28 2.53 -25.49
C ILE A 195 12.18 1.59 -24.31
N SER A 196 12.66 0.36 -24.47
CA SER A 196 12.81 -0.60 -23.38
C SER A 196 14.18 -0.42 -22.74
N VAL A 197 14.18 -0.10 -21.44
CA VAL A 197 15.39 0.02 -20.65
C VAL A 197 15.50 -1.19 -19.74
N LEU A 198 16.57 -1.95 -19.93
CA LEU A 198 16.89 -3.11 -19.10
C LEU A 198 17.82 -2.67 -17.97
N LEU A 199 17.44 -3.01 -16.75
CA LEU A 199 18.22 -2.77 -15.55
C LEU A 199 18.86 -4.10 -15.14
N GLY A 200 20.17 -4.21 -15.32
CA GLY A 200 20.94 -5.38 -14.96
C GLY A 200 21.58 -5.27 -13.59
#